data_5589043e183eb19c7274527517443f4e
#
_entry.id   5589043e183eb19c7274527517443f4e
#
_cell.length_a   1.000
_cell.length_b   1.000
_cell.length_c   1.000
_cell.angle_alpha   90.00
_cell.angle_beta   90.00
_cell.angle_gamma   90.00
#
_symmetry.space_group_name_H-M   'P 1'
#
loop_
_entity.id
_entity.type
_entity.pdbx_description
1 polymer ?
#
loop_
_entity_poly.entity_id
_entity_poly.type
_entity_poly.pdbx_seq_one_letter_code
_entity_poly.pdbx_strand_id
1 'polypeptide(L)'
;MKKLLALIAALPLTVLAAKQDKIVALGGDVTEIVYALGAQSSLVARDSTSQWPPEATALPDVGYLRQLNAEGILATRPDLVLASSQAQPSLVLKQVEQSHVRVITVPSRNDLRVIDEKVQVIANATDRVAEGEALRQTLNKEISALPTTPLNKRVLFILNHGGMSAMAAGQQTGADAAIRAAGLQNAMQGVSRYQPLSQEGVIASQPDLVVIPQEGLTAMGGEENLWKLPGLAQTP
;
A
#
# COMPACT_ATOMS: atom_id res chain seq x y z
N MET A 1 -13.28 69.24 29.17
CA MET A 1 -13.55 67.76 29.06
C MET A 1 -13.01 67.31 27.69
N LYS A 2 -11.78 66.79 27.67
CA LYS A 2 -11.10 66.34 26.44
C LYS A 2 -11.37 64.82 26.29
N LYS A 3 -12.10 64.41 25.22
CA LYS A 3 -12.32 62.99 24.85
C LYS A 3 -11.11 62.53 24.11
N LEU A 4 -10.38 61.58 24.69
CA LEU A 4 -9.29 60.86 24.04
C LEU A 4 -9.89 59.72 23.23
N LEU A 5 -9.82 59.79 21.90
CA LEU A 5 -10.18 58.70 20.98
C LEU A 5 -8.97 57.80 20.87
N ALA A 6 -9.05 56.58 21.41
CA ALA A 6 -8.05 55.53 21.19
C ALA A 6 -8.29 54.88 19.85
N LEU A 7 -7.38 55.09 18.91
CA LEU A 7 -7.36 54.42 17.59
C LEU A 7 -6.70 53.05 17.75
N ILE A 8 -7.50 51.97 17.77
CA ILE A 8 -6.99 50.59 17.76
C ILE A 8 -6.60 50.27 16.33
N ALA A 9 -5.31 50.26 16.03
CA ALA A 9 -4.78 49.78 14.77
C ALA A 9 -4.87 48.25 14.73
N ALA A 10 -5.81 47.70 13.96
CA ALA A 10 -5.88 46.29 13.65
C ALA A 10 -4.75 45.94 12.67
N LEU A 11 -3.68 45.35 13.18
CA LEU A 11 -2.65 44.72 12.35
C LEU A 11 -3.23 43.48 11.64
N PRO A 12 -3.13 43.38 10.32
CA PRO A 12 -3.52 42.14 9.63
C PRO A 12 -2.55 41.02 10.05
N LEU A 13 -3.06 39.99 10.71
CA LEU A 13 -2.34 38.73 10.85
C LEU A 13 -2.22 38.11 9.44
N THR A 14 -1.09 38.29 8.78
CA THR A 14 -0.71 37.50 7.63
C THR A 14 -0.42 36.09 8.15
N VAL A 15 -1.39 35.20 8.03
CA VAL A 15 -1.16 33.76 8.16
C VAL A 15 -0.21 33.38 7.02
N LEU A 16 1.07 33.21 7.34
CA LEU A 16 2.01 32.56 6.41
C LEU A 16 1.48 31.14 6.22
N ALA A 17 0.86 30.87 5.08
CA ALA A 17 0.53 29.51 4.70
C ALA A 17 1.85 28.71 4.67
N ALA A 18 1.98 27.73 5.57
CA ALA A 18 3.12 26.84 5.56
C ALA A 18 3.21 26.20 4.16
N LYS A 19 4.40 26.26 3.55
CA LYS A 19 4.63 25.63 2.26
C LYS A 19 4.36 24.13 2.41
N GLN A 20 3.34 23.64 1.74
CA GLN A 20 3.01 22.22 1.74
C GLN A 20 4.09 21.47 0.95
N ASP A 21 4.70 20.45 1.56
CA ASP A 21 5.69 19.61 0.90
C ASP A 21 5.09 18.93 -0.33
N LYS A 22 5.87 18.82 -1.40
CA LYS A 22 5.56 18.02 -2.58
C LYS A 22 5.99 16.59 -2.32
N ILE A 23 5.05 15.69 -2.27
CA ILE A 23 5.29 14.30 -1.84
C ILE A 23 5.21 13.35 -3.04
N VAL A 24 6.20 12.46 -3.17
CA VAL A 24 6.10 11.25 -3.98
C VAL A 24 5.82 10.08 -3.06
N ALA A 25 4.75 9.32 -3.35
CA ALA A 25 4.41 8.12 -2.62
C ALA A 25 4.83 6.87 -3.41
N LEU A 26 5.62 6.00 -2.79
CA LEU A 26 6.11 4.76 -3.37
C LEU A 26 5.59 3.56 -2.55
N GLY A 27 4.56 2.92 -3.09
CA GLY A 27 3.81 1.81 -2.51
C GLY A 27 2.32 2.10 -2.46
N GLY A 28 1.48 1.17 -2.93
CA GLY A 28 0.02 1.33 -2.94
C GLY A 28 -0.53 1.64 -1.55
N ASP A 29 -0.06 0.92 -0.54
CA ASP A 29 -0.42 1.11 0.87
C ASP A 29 0.01 2.50 1.42
N VAL A 30 1.15 3.02 0.98
CA VAL A 30 1.61 4.37 1.34
C VAL A 30 0.67 5.42 0.77
N THR A 31 0.33 5.29 -0.52
CA THR A 31 -0.60 6.19 -1.21
C THR A 31 -1.98 6.18 -0.56
N GLU A 32 -2.53 5.00 -0.28
CA GLU A 32 -3.82 4.84 0.38
C GLU A 32 -3.87 5.56 1.74
N ILE A 33 -2.83 5.40 2.56
CA ILE A 33 -2.76 6.08 3.86
C ILE A 33 -2.66 7.60 3.71
N VAL A 34 -1.90 8.12 2.74
CA VAL A 34 -1.85 9.57 2.48
C VAL A 34 -3.24 10.11 2.15
N TYR A 35 -4.03 9.40 1.33
CA TYR A 35 -5.42 9.75 1.04
C TYR A 35 -6.32 9.66 2.28
N ALA A 36 -6.20 8.59 3.05
CA ALA A 36 -6.99 8.39 4.27
C ALA A 36 -6.73 9.48 5.34
N LEU A 37 -5.54 10.06 5.34
CA LEU A 37 -5.16 11.19 6.21
C LEU A 37 -5.59 12.56 5.65
N GLY A 38 -6.20 12.62 4.47
CA GLY A 38 -6.56 13.89 3.81
C GLY A 38 -5.36 14.71 3.34
N ALA A 39 -4.21 14.08 3.11
CA ALA A 39 -2.96 14.74 2.67
C ALA A 39 -2.69 14.61 1.16
N GLN A 40 -3.66 14.13 0.37
CA GLN A 40 -3.51 13.86 -1.06
C GLN A 40 -3.17 15.10 -1.90
N SER A 41 -3.52 16.30 -1.44
CA SER A 41 -3.17 17.56 -2.13
C SER A 41 -1.65 17.79 -2.18
N SER A 42 -0.88 17.13 -1.32
CA SER A 42 0.59 17.16 -1.33
C SER A 42 1.21 16.21 -2.35
N LEU A 43 0.46 15.23 -2.85
CA LEU A 43 1.00 14.23 -3.77
C LEU A 43 1.26 14.85 -5.15
N VAL A 44 2.50 14.70 -5.62
CA VAL A 44 2.91 15.13 -6.97
C VAL A 44 3.17 13.95 -7.92
N ALA A 45 3.40 12.76 -7.37
CA ALA A 45 3.55 11.53 -8.13
C ALA A 45 3.36 10.29 -7.25
N ARG A 46 3.15 9.15 -7.91
CA ARG A 46 3.00 7.83 -7.30
C ARG A 46 3.78 6.77 -8.07
N ASP A 47 3.98 5.60 -7.50
CA ASP A 47 4.49 4.44 -8.23
C ASP A 47 3.36 3.65 -8.93
N SER A 48 3.71 2.73 -9.83
CA SER A 48 2.73 1.95 -10.61
C SER A 48 1.83 1.04 -9.76
N THR A 49 2.22 0.71 -8.52
CA THR A 49 1.39 -0.12 -7.62
C THR A 49 0.30 0.68 -6.91
N SER A 50 0.36 1.99 -6.94
CA SER A 50 -0.59 2.91 -6.31
C SER A 50 -1.84 3.07 -7.18
N GLN A 51 -2.71 2.08 -7.18
CA GLN A 51 -3.93 2.00 -7.99
C GLN A 51 -5.19 2.45 -7.23
N TRP A 52 -5.08 2.59 -5.91
CA TRP A 52 -6.19 2.95 -5.03
C TRP A 52 -5.82 4.16 -4.14
N PRO A 53 -6.77 5.07 -3.83
CA PRO A 53 -8.09 5.15 -4.47
C PRO A 53 -7.96 5.49 -5.98
N PRO A 54 -9.03 5.31 -6.79
CA PRO A 54 -8.97 5.50 -8.25
C PRO A 54 -8.39 6.86 -8.67
N GLU A 55 -8.64 7.90 -7.88
CA GLU A 55 -8.13 9.26 -8.11
C GLU A 55 -6.60 9.32 -8.10
N ALA A 56 -5.94 8.43 -7.38
CA ALA A 56 -4.48 8.36 -7.35
C ALA A 56 -3.89 8.04 -8.74
N THR A 57 -4.64 7.35 -9.59
CA THR A 57 -4.17 6.99 -10.95
C THR A 57 -4.01 8.20 -11.87
N ALA A 58 -4.61 9.35 -11.52
CA ALA A 58 -4.41 10.60 -12.25
C ALA A 58 -3.06 11.27 -11.98
N LEU A 59 -2.35 10.86 -10.91
CA LEU A 59 -1.02 11.37 -10.60
C LEU A 59 0.04 10.79 -11.56
N PRO A 60 1.11 11.55 -11.86
CA PRO A 60 2.26 11.06 -12.60
C PRO A 60 2.81 9.75 -12.02
N ASP A 61 3.07 8.77 -12.88
CA ASP A 61 3.64 7.47 -12.51
C ASP A 61 5.16 7.52 -12.66
N VAL A 62 5.89 7.23 -11.58
CA VAL A 62 7.37 7.22 -11.56
C VAL A 62 7.96 5.81 -11.75
N GLY A 63 7.12 4.85 -12.12
CA GLY A 63 7.52 3.47 -12.42
C GLY A 63 7.19 2.48 -11.31
N TYR A 64 7.60 1.24 -11.54
CA TYR A 64 7.28 0.14 -10.65
C TYR A 64 8.13 0.16 -9.36
N LEU A 65 7.49 0.01 -8.22
CA LEU A 65 8.08 0.05 -6.87
C LEU A 65 9.41 -0.73 -6.74
N ARG A 66 9.57 -1.83 -7.46
CA ARG A 66 10.77 -2.68 -7.40
C ARG A 66 11.77 -2.44 -8.54
N GLN A 67 11.49 -1.46 -9.40
CA GLN A 67 12.34 -1.10 -10.56
C GLN A 67 12.37 0.42 -10.74
N LEU A 68 12.50 1.14 -9.63
CA LEU A 68 12.54 2.60 -9.62
C LEU A 68 13.80 3.15 -10.28
N ASN A 69 13.74 4.39 -10.75
CA ASN A 69 14.90 5.17 -11.15
C ASN A 69 14.87 6.56 -10.52
N ALA A 70 16.03 7.11 -10.21
CA ALA A 70 16.14 8.39 -9.52
C ALA A 70 15.68 9.57 -10.39
N GLU A 71 15.95 9.51 -11.70
CA GLU A 71 15.60 10.57 -12.65
C GLU A 71 14.08 10.79 -12.69
N GLY A 72 13.27 9.72 -12.82
CA GLY A 72 11.83 9.81 -12.84
C GLY A 72 11.26 10.42 -11.56
N ILE A 73 11.81 10.04 -10.40
CA ILE A 73 11.40 10.61 -9.10
C ILE A 73 11.78 12.09 -9.03
N LEU A 74 13.04 12.44 -9.31
CA LEU A 74 13.56 13.81 -9.21
C LEU A 74 12.93 14.77 -10.23
N ALA A 75 12.49 14.27 -11.41
CA ALA A 75 11.78 15.06 -12.41
C ALA A 75 10.49 15.69 -11.87
N THR A 76 9.86 15.08 -10.86
CA THR A 76 8.66 15.61 -10.21
C THR A 76 8.96 16.71 -9.18
N ARG A 77 10.24 16.98 -8.91
CA ARG A 77 10.73 17.99 -7.96
C ARG A 77 10.09 17.84 -6.58
N PRO A 78 10.19 16.69 -5.94
CA PRO A 78 9.61 16.47 -4.62
C PRO A 78 10.44 17.14 -3.53
N ASP A 79 9.78 17.52 -2.44
CA ASP A 79 10.44 17.91 -1.19
C ASP A 79 10.60 16.67 -0.27
N LEU A 80 9.70 15.67 -0.44
CA LEU A 80 9.65 14.44 0.36
C LEU A 80 9.29 13.23 -0.50
N VAL A 81 9.94 12.11 -0.23
CA VAL A 81 9.56 10.77 -0.74
C VAL A 81 9.16 9.89 0.45
N LEU A 82 7.94 9.40 0.42
CA LEU A 82 7.45 8.36 1.33
C LEU A 82 7.60 7.02 0.62
N ALA A 83 8.53 6.21 1.05
CA ALA A 83 8.87 4.96 0.35
C ALA A 83 8.56 3.74 1.23
N SER A 84 7.74 2.82 0.73
CA SER A 84 7.63 1.48 1.33
C SER A 84 9.03 0.87 1.49
N SER A 85 9.28 0.17 2.59
CA SER A 85 10.54 -0.57 2.80
C SER A 85 10.78 -1.67 1.74
N GLN A 86 9.78 -1.94 0.89
CA GLN A 86 9.91 -2.85 -0.27
C GLN A 86 10.38 -2.15 -1.55
N ALA A 87 10.57 -0.83 -1.53
CA ALA A 87 11.03 -0.06 -2.69
C ALA A 87 12.44 -0.49 -3.13
N GLN A 88 12.62 -0.73 -4.43
CA GLN A 88 13.86 -1.23 -5.01
C GLN A 88 14.22 -0.48 -6.32
N PRO A 89 15.48 -0.37 -6.66
CA PRO A 89 16.65 -0.71 -5.83
C PRO A 89 16.91 0.35 -4.74
N SER A 90 17.39 -0.06 -3.58
CA SER A 90 17.69 0.86 -2.46
C SER A 90 18.70 1.97 -2.81
N LEU A 91 19.57 1.73 -3.80
CA LEU A 91 20.54 2.72 -4.30
C LEU A 91 19.82 3.95 -4.88
N VAL A 92 18.66 3.76 -5.52
CA VAL A 92 17.88 4.87 -6.08
C VAL A 92 17.40 5.82 -4.99
N LEU A 93 16.91 5.30 -3.86
CA LEU A 93 16.50 6.13 -2.74
C LEU A 93 17.67 6.93 -2.16
N LYS A 94 18.86 6.33 -2.07
CA LYS A 94 20.09 7.04 -1.67
C LYS A 94 20.46 8.16 -2.64
N GLN A 95 20.31 7.95 -3.95
CA GLN A 95 20.54 8.99 -4.96
C GLN A 95 19.56 10.16 -4.82
N VAL A 96 18.30 9.86 -4.53
CA VAL A 96 17.27 10.86 -4.24
C VAL A 96 17.64 11.68 -3.00
N GLU A 97 18.07 11.04 -1.90
CA GLU A 97 18.54 11.72 -0.68
C GLU A 97 19.76 12.61 -0.96
N GLN A 98 20.73 12.14 -1.77
CA GLN A 98 21.91 12.94 -2.17
C GLN A 98 21.53 14.18 -2.98
N SER A 99 20.35 14.20 -3.59
CA SER A 99 19.78 15.35 -4.28
C SER A 99 19.01 16.31 -3.36
N HIS A 100 19.23 16.22 -2.04
CA HIS A 100 18.59 17.02 -1.00
C HIS A 100 17.07 16.84 -0.88
N VAL A 101 16.55 15.73 -1.35
CA VAL A 101 15.15 15.31 -1.13
C VAL A 101 15.09 14.45 0.12
N ARG A 102 14.17 14.77 1.01
CA ARG A 102 13.94 13.98 2.22
C ARG A 102 13.28 12.65 1.87
N VAL A 103 13.84 11.53 2.32
CA VAL A 103 13.26 10.19 2.12
C VAL A 103 12.89 9.59 3.47
N ILE A 104 11.63 9.17 3.61
CA ILE A 104 11.14 8.49 4.81
C ILE A 104 10.71 7.08 4.40
N THR A 105 11.33 6.08 5.04
CA THR A 105 10.97 4.69 4.82
C THR A 105 9.75 4.32 5.68
N VAL A 106 8.70 3.85 5.02
CA VAL A 106 7.49 3.35 5.65
C VAL A 106 7.63 1.83 5.83
N PRO A 107 7.48 1.30 7.05
CA PRO A 107 7.66 -0.13 7.32
C PRO A 107 6.64 -0.97 6.53
N SER A 108 7.07 -2.14 6.04
CA SER A 108 6.21 -3.04 5.27
C SER A 108 6.50 -4.50 5.66
N ARG A 109 5.94 -4.92 6.80
CA ARG A 109 5.93 -6.31 7.24
C ARG A 109 4.61 -6.97 6.87
N ASN A 110 4.62 -8.30 6.76
CA ASN A 110 3.41 -9.08 6.45
C ASN A 110 2.67 -9.48 7.75
N ASP A 111 2.27 -8.47 8.55
CA ASP A 111 1.41 -8.62 9.73
C ASP A 111 0.52 -7.39 9.92
N LEU A 112 -0.64 -7.55 10.57
CA LEU A 112 -1.60 -6.46 10.77
C LEU A 112 -1.07 -5.34 11.68
N ARG A 113 -0.11 -5.61 12.56
CA ARG A 113 0.43 -4.60 13.49
C ARG A 113 1.23 -3.53 12.75
N VAL A 114 1.74 -3.86 11.57
CA VAL A 114 2.46 -2.89 10.74
C VAL A 114 1.56 -1.74 10.27
N ILE A 115 0.25 -1.94 10.20
CA ILE A 115 -0.71 -0.92 9.74
C ILE A 115 -0.66 0.30 10.68
N ASP A 116 -0.66 0.05 11.99
CA ASP A 116 -0.56 1.10 13.01
C ASP A 116 0.73 1.92 12.85
N GLU A 117 1.86 1.26 12.66
CA GLU A 117 3.16 1.91 12.45
C GLU A 117 3.21 2.72 11.15
N LYS A 118 2.65 2.19 10.04
CA LYS A 118 2.56 2.89 8.76
C LYS A 118 1.80 4.21 8.89
N VAL A 119 0.60 4.14 9.50
CA VAL A 119 -0.22 5.33 9.71
C VAL A 119 0.52 6.37 10.53
N GLN A 120 1.19 5.94 11.62
CA GLN A 120 1.94 6.85 12.48
C GLN A 120 3.10 7.54 11.72
N VAL A 121 3.89 6.78 10.96
CA VAL A 121 5.02 7.32 10.18
C VAL A 121 4.53 8.34 9.16
N ILE A 122 3.47 8.01 8.40
CA ILE A 122 2.95 8.89 7.35
C ILE A 122 2.26 10.11 7.94
N ALA A 123 1.50 9.95 9.03
CA ALA A 123 0.84 11.06 9.72
C ALA A 123 1.86 12.10 10.24
N ASN A 124 2.96 11.62 10.83
CA ASN A 124 4.04 12.51 11.28
C ASN A 124 4.74 13.20 10.10
N ALA A 125 4.93 12.49 8.99
CA ALA A 125 5.60 13.03 7.80
C ALA A 125 4.76 14.06 7.04
N THR A 126 3.44 14.02 7.18
CA THR A 126 2.47 14.88 6.48
C THR A 126 1.82 15.92 7.37
N ASP A 127 2.28 16.07 8.62
CA ASP A 127 1.69 16.96 9.65
C ASP A 127 0.18 16.68 9.89
N ARG A 128 -0.22 15.40 9.83
CA ARG A 128 -1.59 14.90 10.03
C ARG A 128 -1.71 14.02 11.28
N VAL A 129 -1.07 14.45 12.37
CA VAL A 129 -0.96 13.63 13.59
C VAL A 129 -2.33 13.34 14.20
N ALA A 130 -3.24 14.31 14.23
CA ALA A 130 -4.58 14.12 14.80
C ALA A 130 -5.43 13.16 13.94
N GLU A 131 -5.39 13.34 12.62
CA GLU A 131 -6.06 12.46 11.66
C GLU A 131 -5.48 11.03 11.72
N GLY A 132 -4.15 10.94 11.88
CA GLY A 132 -3.44 9.68 12.07
C GLY A 132 -3.89 8.94 13.31
N GLU A 133 -4.03 9.61 14.44
CA GLU A 133 -4.51 8.99 15.68
C GLU A 133 -5.96 8.49 15.53
N ALA A 134 -6.84 9.29 14.92
CA ALA A 134 -8.22 8.90 14.67
C ALA A 134 -8.31 7.68 13.74
N LEU A 135 -7.51 7.65 12.67
CA LEU A 135 -7.44 6.52 11.73
C LEU A 135 -6.93 5.24 12.43
N ARG A 136 -5.86 5.35 13.23
CA ARG A 136 -5.31 4.22 14.00
C ARG A 136 -6.35 3.63 14.96
N GLN A 137 -7.08 4.47 15.69
CA GLN A 137 -8.14 4.02 16.60
C GLN A 137 -9.24 3.26 15.84
N THR A 138 -9.65 3.77 14.69
CA THR A 138 -10.66 3.13 13.84
C THR A 138 -10.17 1.76 13.34
N LEU A 139 -8.98 1.71 12.75
CA LEU A 139 -8.41 0.47 12.22
C LEU A 139 -8.13 -0.57 13.32
N ASN A 140 -7.63 -0.15 14.48
CA ASN A 140 -7.41 -1.05 15.61
C ASN A 140 -8.72 -1.64 16.15
N LYS A 141 -9.80 -0.85 16.16
CA LYS A 141 -11.13 -1.34 16.51
C LYS A 141 -11.61 -2.38 15.50
N GLU A 142 -11.48 -2.12 14.21
CA GLU A 142 -11.87 -3.05 13.15
C GLU A 142 -11.05 -4.34 13.19
N ILE A 143 -9.73 -4.23 13.34
CA ILE A 143 -8.82 -5.39 13.47
C ILE A 143 -9.18 -6.23 14.70
N SER A 144 -9.49 -5.57 15.82
CA SER A 144 -9.87 -6.27 17.07
C SER A 144 -11.24 -6.96 16.98
N ALA A 145 -12.07 -6.55 16.04
CA ALA A 145 -13.37 -7.16 15.77
C ALA A 145 -13.30 -8.36 14.82
N LEU A 146 -12.14 -8.64 14.23
CA LEU A 146 -11.95 -9.81 13.35
C LEU A 146 -12.18 -11.09 14.14
N PRO A 147 -12.77 -12.13 13.50
CA PRO A 147 -12.97 -13.42 14.14
C PRO A 147 -11.65 -14.03 14.63
N THR A 148 -11.58 -14.42 15.88
CA THR A 148 -10.41 -15.10 16.46
C THR A 148 -10.51 -16.63 16.37
N THR A 149 -11.71 -17.16 16.06
CA THR A 149 -11.93 -18.59 15.91
C THR A 149 -11.42 -19.05 14.56
N PRO A 150 -10.42 -19.95 14.53
CA PRO A 150 -9.90 -20.47 13.27
C PRO A 150 -10.99 -21.20 12.46
N LEU A 151 -11.09 -20.90 11.19
CA LEU A 151 -11.90 -21.64 10.23
C LEU A 151 -11.03 -22.71 9.58
N ASN A 152 -11.45 -23.98 9.61
CA ASN A 152 -10.72 -25.07 8.97
C ASN A 152 -10.95 -25.06 7.45
N LYS A 153 -10.65 -23.92 6.82
CA LYS A 153 -10.77 -23.71 5.38
C LYS A 153 -9.45 -23.27 4.81
N ARG A 154 -9.02 -23.93 3.75
CA ARG A 154 -7.77 -23.64 3.04
C ARG A 154 -8.02 -22.74 1.83
N VAL A 155 -7.28 -21.66 1.76
CA VAL A 155 -7.38 -20.66 0.68
C VAL A 155 -6.15 -20.72 -0.20
N LEU A 156 -6.35 -20.92 -1.49
CA LEU A 156 -5.35 -20.73 -2.53
C LEU A 156 -5.49 -19.30 -3.08
N PHE A 157 -4.51 -18.44 -2.81
CA PHE A 157 -4.44 -17.13 -3.43
C PHE A 157 -3.60 -17.18 -4.69
N ILE A 158 -4.17 -16.73 -5.81
CA ILE A 158 -3.51 -16.69 -7.12
C ILE A 158 -3.25 -15.24 -7.49
N LEU A 159 -1.97 -14.91 -7.71
CA LEU A 159 -1.56 -13.64 -8.29
C LEU A 159 -1.35 -13.85 -9.80
N ASN A 160 -2.06 -13.05 -10.61
CA ASN A 160 -1.85 -12.98 -12.04
C ASN A 160 -1.80 -11.52 -12.47
N HIS A 161 -0.79 -11.17 -13.25
CA HIS A 161 -0.68 -9.88 -13.93
C HIS A 161 -0.49 -10.12 -15.42
N GLY A 162 -1.02 -9.26 -16.25
CA GLY A 162 -0.93 -9.38 -17.71
C GLY A 162 0.50 -9.66 -18.18
N GLY A 163 0.68 -10.75 -18.92
CA GLY A 163 1.97 -11.17 -19.47
C GLY A 163 2.87 -12.00 -18.54
N MET A 164 2.48 -12.24 -17.28
CA MET A 164 3.20 -13.10 -16.34
C MET A 164 2.43 -14.41 -16.12
N SER A 165 3.17 -15.50 -15.86
CA SER A 165 2.57 -16.76 -15.42
C SER A 165 1.87 -16.58 -14.07
N ALA A 166 0.72 -17.24 -13.88
CA ALA A 166 0.01 -17.25 -12.63
C ALA A 166 0.88 -17.82 -11.49
N MET A 167 0.85 -17.19 -10.34
CA MET A 167 1.66 -17.54 -9.17
C MET A 167 0.77 -17.79 -7.96
N ALA A 168 1.10 -18.79 -7.16
CA ALA A 168 0.47 -19.02 -5.86
C ALA A 168 1.19 -18.27 -4.74
N ALA A 169 0.44 -17.70 -3.81
CA ALA A 169 0.99 -17.05 -2.63
C ALA A 169 1.29 -18.08 -1.54
N GLY A 170 2.57 -18.30 -1.25
CA GLY A 170 3.04 -19.05 -0.09
C GLY A 170 3.16 -18.18 1.16
N GLN A 171 3.85 -18.69 2.16
CA GLN A 171 4.17 -17.97 3.39
C GLN A 171 4.97 -16.68 3.10
N GLN A 172 4.96 -15.75 4.06
CA GLN A 172 5.70 -14.48 3.96
C GLN A 172 5.22 -13.57 2.80
N THR A 173 3.94 -13.65 2.45
CA THR A 173 3.28 -12.73 1.50
C THR A 173 2.19 -11.95 2.21
N GLY A 174 1.79 -10.80 1.65
CA GLY A 174 0.63 -10.04 2.14
C GLY A 174 -0.66 -10.87 2.06
N ALA A 175 -0.81 -11.69 1.02
CA ALA A 175 -1.94 -12.60 0.88
C ALA A 175 -1.98 -13.64 2.02
N ASP A 176 -0.84 -14.24 2.38
CA ASP A 176 -0.74 -15.16 3.52
C ASP A 176 -1.14 -14.47 4.83
N ALA A 177 -0.67 -13.24 5.04
CA ALA A 177 -1.04 -12.46 6.23
C ALA A 177 -2.54 -12.18 6.29
N ALA A 178 -3.15 -11.79 5.18
CA ALA A 178 -4.59 -11.53 5.08
C ALA A 178 -5.43 -12.79 5.32
N ILE A 179 -5.05 -13.91 4.71
CA ILE A 179 -5.70 -15.22 4.89
C ILE A 179 -5.69 -15.60 6.38
N ARG A 180 -4.54 -15.52 7.03
CA ARG A 180 -4.41 -15.85 8.46
C ARG A 180 -5.17 -14.89 9.36
N ALA A 181 -5.19 -13.61 9.03
CA ALA A 181 -5.94 -12.60 9.77
C ALA A 181 -7.46 -12.82 9.69
N ALA A 182 -7.95 -13.40 8.60
CA ALA A 182 -9.34 -13.82 8.44
C ALA A 182 -9.68 -15.15 9.18
N GLY A 183 -8.74 -15.73 9.93
CA GLY A 183 -8.90 -17.00 10.62
C GLY A 183 -8.85 -18.21 9.68
N LEU A 184 -8.38 -18.05 8.46
CA LEU A 184 -8.28 -19.07 7.43
C LEU A 184 -6.86 -19.63 7.34
N GLN A 185 -6.69 -20.72 6.61
CA GLN A 185 -5.39 -21.34 6.37
C GLN A 185 -4.94 -21.09 4.94
N ASN A 186 -3.67 -20.72 4.76
CA ASN A 186 -3.10 -20.65 3.43
C ASN A 186 -2.87 -22.08 2.90
N ALA A 187 -3.47 -22.42 1.76
CA ALA A 187 -3.32 -23.75 1.14
C ALA A 187 -1.86 -24.05 0.74
N MET A 188 -1.06 -23.01 0.49
CA MET A 188 0.35 -23.10 0.08
C MET A 188 1.33 -22.92 1.25
N GLN A 189 1.05 -23.48 2.42
CA GLN A 189 1.91 -23.37 3.62
C GLN A 189 3.29 -24.01 3.46
N GLY A 190 3.47 -24.93 2.54
CA GLY A 190 4.74 -25.62 2.30
C GLY A 190 5.77 -24.79 1.54
N VAL A 191 5.41 -23.64 1.01
CA VAL A 191 6.29 -22.78 0.20
C VAL A 191 6.31 -21.34 0.74
N SER A 192 7.39 -20.61 0.45
CA SER A 192 7.56 -19.20 0.82
C SER A 192 7.50 -18.32 -0.41
N ARG A 193 7.01 -17.09 -0.24
CA ARG A 193 6.86 -16.08 -1.27
C ARG A 193 5.85 -16.52 -2.36
N TYR A 194 5.85 -15.80 -3.47
CA TYR A 194 5.08 -16.18 -4.64
C TYR A 194 5.85 -17.20 -5.46
N GLN A 195 5.19 -18.33 -5.78
CA GLN A 195 5.76 -19.41 -6.59
C GLN A 195 4.89 -19.65 -7.83
N PRO A 196 5.48 -20.02 -8.97
CA PRO A 196 4.70 -20.42 -10.13
C PRO A 196 3.71 -21.54 -9.78
N LEU A 197 2.50 -21.47 -10.31
CA LEU A 197 1.52 -22.54 -10.15
C LEU A 197 2.05 -23.83 -10.80
N SER A 198 2.03 -24.91 -10.03
CA SER A 198 2.25 -26.27 -10.55
C SER A 198 1.02 -27.11 -10.30
N GLN A 199 0.71 -28.01 -11.22
CA GLN A 199 -0.43 -28.92 -11.10
C GLN A 199 -0.37 -29.75 -9.81
N GLU A 200 0.79 -30.32 -9.53
CA GLU A 200 1.01 -31.13 -8.33
C GLU A 200 0.83 -30.33 -7.04
N GLY A 201 1.41 -29.13 -7.01
CA GLY A 201 1.30 -28.23 -5.85
C GLY A 201 -0.13 -27.80 -5.57
N VAL A 202 -0.90 -27.48 -6.61
CA VAL A 202 -2.31 -27.08 -6.48
C VAL A 202 -3.16 -28.25 -5.98
N ILE A 203 -3.02 -29.44 -6.58
CA ILE A 203 -3.76 -30.64 -6.17
C ILE A 203 -3.41 -31.04 -4.72
N ALA A 204 -2.12 -31.03 -4.37
CA ALA A 204 -1.66 -31.37 -3.02
C ALA A 204 -2.13 -30.35 -1.96
N SER A 205 -2.30 -29.10 -2.35
CA SER A 205 -2.75 -28.04 -1.43
C SER A 205 -4.22 -28.18 -1.02
N GLN A 206 -5.04 -28.90 -1.81
CA GLN A 206 -6.48 -29.16 -1.58
C GLN A 206 -7.21 -27.91 -1.07
N PRO A 207 -7.31 -26.82 -1.84
CA PRO A 207 -7.96 -25.62 -1.39
C PRO A 207 -9.48 -25.79 -1.30
N ASP A 208 -10.09 -25.20 -0.28
CA ASP A 208 -11.54 -25.06 -0.18
C ASP A 208 -12.04 -23.80 -0.92
N LEU A 209 -11.16 -22.81 -1.09
CA LEU A 209 -11.45 -21.51 -1.71
C LEU A 209 -10.30 -21.08 -2.59
N VAL A 210 -10.62 -20.46 -3.71
CA VAL A 210 -9.66 -19.76 -4.57
C VAL A 210 -9.95 -18.26 -4.51
N VAL A 211 -8.90 -17.48 -4.25
CA VAL A 211 -8.96 -16.01 -4.25
C VAL A 211 -8.01 -15.48 -5.31
N ILE A 212 -8.52 -14.61 -6.15
CA ILE A 212 -7.76 -13.95 -7.21
C ILE A 212 -8.18 -12.48 -7.29
N PRO A 213 -7.25 -11.51 -7.46
CA PRO A 213 -7.60 -10.13 -7.73
C PRO A 213 -8.42 -10.01 -9.03
N GLN A 214 -9.39 -9.07 -9.03
CA GLN A 214 -10.26 -8.85 -10.20
C GLN A 214 -9.47 -8.53 -11.47
N GLU A 215 -8.40 -7.75 -11.34
CA GLU A 215 -7.52 -7.38 -12.45
C GLU A 215 -6.81 -8.63 -13.01
N GLY A 216 -6.39 -9.52 -12.14
CA GLY A 216 -5.77 -10.80 -12.51
C GLY A 216 -6.74 -11.72 -13.24
N LEU A 217 -7.98 -11.78 -12.77
CA LEU A 217 -9.05 -12.55 -13.42
C LEU A 217 -9.37 -11.97 -14.81
N THR A 218 -9.48 -10.66 -14.91
CA THR A 218 -9.72 -9.96 -16.19
C THR A 218 -8.56 -10.18 -17.16
N ALA A 219 -7.32 -10.08 -16.69
CA ALA A 219 -6.12 -10.26 -17.51
C ALA A 219 -6.01 -11.67 -18.11
N MET A 220 -6.53 -12.70 -17.43
CA MET A 220 -6.55 -14.07 -17.97
C MET A 220 -7.79 -14.37 -18.84
N GLY A 221 -8.70 -13.41 -19.02
CA GLY A 221 -9.89 -13.58 -19.87
C GLY A 221 -11.11 -14.16 -19.16
N GLY A 222 -11.16 -14.05 -17.81
CA GLY A 222 -12.33 -14.39 -17.03
C GLY A 222 -12.27 -15.74 -16.34
N GLU A 223 -13.35 -16.08 -15.64
CA GLU A 223 -13.46 -17.25 -14.76
C GLU A 223 -13.24 -18.59 -15.49
N GLU A 224 -13.72 -18.71 -16.72
CA GLU A 224 -13.53 -19.94 -17.50
C GLU A 224 -12.04 -20.31 -17.70
N ASN A 225 -11.18 -19.31 -17.82
CA ASN A 225 -9.73 -19.51 -17.96
C ASN A 225 -9.05 -19.75 -16.61
N LEU A 226 -9.62 -19.29 -15.51
CA LEU A 226 -9.15 -19.61 -14.17
C LEU A 226 -9.16 -21.13 -13.94
N TRP A 227 -10.26 -21.78 -14.28
CA TRP A 227 -10.40 -23.24 -14.11
C TRP A 227 -9.50 -24.09 -15.05
N LYS A 228 -8.93 -23.46 -16.07
CA LYS A 228 -7.92 -24.10 -16.95
C LYS A 228 -6.50 -24.05 -16.38
N LEU A 229 -6.29 -23.32 -15.28
CA LEU A 229 -4.98 -23.29 -14.63
C LEU A 229 -4.59 -24.67 -14.10
N PRO A 230 -3.27 -24.98 -14.08
CA PRO A 230 -2.79 -26.30 -13.69
C PRO A 230 -3.34 -26.75 -12.34
N GLY A 231 -4.03 -27.90 -12.33
CA GLY A 231 -4.51 -28.55 -11.11
C GLY A 231 -5.84 -28.03 -10.55
N LEU A 232 -6.33 -26.85 -10.94
CA LEU A 232 -7.55 -26.27 -10.32
C LEU A 232 -8.80 -27.10 -10.57
N ALA A 233 -9.01 -27.60 -11.79
CA ALA A 233 -10.16 -28.44 -12.13
C ALA A 233 -10.15 -29.81 -11.41
N GLN A 234 -9.08 -30.14 -10.68
CA GLN A 234 -8.90 -31.42 -9.95
C GLN A 234 -8.92 -31.19 -8.43
N THR A 235 -9.20 -29.97 -7.98
CA THR A 235 -9.40 -29.66 -6.56
C THR A 235 -10.87 -29.89 -6.16
N PRO A 236 -11.16 -30.05 -4.85
CA PRO A 236 -12.51 -30.27 -4.33
C PRO A 236 -13.50 -29.18 -4.71
#